data_23c48c40eb40cb95d1784e711c62f366
#
_entry.id   23c48c40eb40cb95d1784e711c62f366
#
_cell.length_a   1.000
_cell.length_b   1.000
_cell.length_c   1.000
_cell.angle_alpha   90.00
_cell.angle_beta   90.00
_cell.angle_gamma   90.00
#
_symmetry.space_group_name_H-M   'P 1'
#
loop_
_entity.id
_entity.type
_entity.pdbx_description
1 polymer ?
#
loop_
_entity_poly.entity_id
_entity_poly.type
_entity_poly.pdbx_seq_one_letter_code
_entity_poly.pdbx_strand_id
1 'polypeptide(L)'
;NGLGWLEGFNEMMVRGGYEWTGHPVTADGQIYTLHGKAGNTPVSQVEVEVADAAPHEIRIRGLIKESTFKKADLQTMTELRYVPGSNQFSLHDVLTNHADYPHDYQIIYHSNFGTPILEEGARFLAPAASVSPFNDYAKAGLNRWQTYAGPTKGFDEMVFTITPLAYKDRQTLAAVVNTAGAKGASIQFATR
;
A
#
# COMPACT_ATOMS: atom_id res chain seq x y z
N ASN A 1 -2.11 8.44 -20.87
CA ASN A 1 -0.99 8.97 -20.09
C ASN A 1 -0.58 8.05 -18.93
N GLY A 2 -1.30 6.97 -18.67
CA GLY A 2 -1.00 5.98 -17.64
C GLY A 2 -1.32 6.40 -16.19
N LEU A 3 -1.99 7.51 -15.98
CA LEU A 3 -2.25 8.10 -14.66
C LEU A 3 -3.68 7.86 -14.13
N GLY A 4 -4.48 7.00 -14.78
CA GLY A 4 -5.88 6.77 -14.39
C GLY A 4 -6.06 6.24 -12.96
N TRP A 5 -5.02 5.64 -12.37
CA TRP A 5 -5.03 5.21 -10.98
C TRP A 5 -5.32 6.36 -10.00
N LEU A 6 -4.90 7.59 -10.33
CA LEU A 6 -5.14 8.78 -9.50
C LEU A 6 -6.60 9.22 -9.46
N GLU A 7 -7.43 8.80 -10.42
CA GLU A 7 -8.85 9.17 -10.47
C GLU A 7 -9.66 8.50 -9.37
N GLY A 8 -9.22 7.33 -8.90
CA GLY A 8 -9.82 6.58 -7.78
C GLY A 8 -9.09 6.74 -6.44
N PHE A 9 -8.23 7.72 -6.31
CA PHE A 9 -7.32 7.90 -5.17
C PHE A 9 -8.02 8.52 -3.94
N ASN A 10 -8.99 7.82 -3.38
CA ASN A 10 -9.80 8.28 -2.24
C ASN A 10 -9.66 7.41 -1.00
N GLU A 11 -8.98 6.28 -1.09
CA GLU A 11 -8.84 5.31 -0.01
C GLU A 11 -7.65 5.67 0.89
N MET A 12 -7.79 5.38 2.19
CA MET A 12 -6.66 5.44 3.12
C MET A 12 -5.55 4.46 2.71
N MET A 13 -5.92 3.30 2.20
CA MET A 13 -4.99 2.32 1.67
C MET A 13 -5.57 1.66 0.42
N VAL A 14 -4.81 1.68 -0.67
CA VAL A 14 -5.15 1.05 -1.94
C VAL A 14 -4.05 0.08 -2.35
N ARG A 15 -4.41 -1.04 -2.95
CA ARG A 15 -3.44 -1.98 -3.50
C ARG A 15 -3.12 -1.64 -4.95
N GLY A 16 -1.84 -1.67 -5.28
CA GLY A 16 -1.38 -1.67 -6.66
C GLY A 16 -0.82 -3.05 -7.05
N GLY A 17 -0.81 -3.35 -8.30
CA GLY A 17 -0.35 -4.62 -8.88
C GLY A 17 -1.42 -5.19 -9.81
N TYR A 18 -1.39 -6.48 -10.18
CA TYR A 18 -0.46 -7.55 -9.73
C TYR A 18 0.62 -7.86 -10.78
N GLU A 19 0.34 -7.67 -12.08
CA GLU A 19 1.36 -7.86 -13.13
C GLU A 19 2.50 -6.86 -12.98
N TRP A 20 2.22 -5.63 -12.57
CA TRP A 20 3.22 -4.58 -12.36
C TRP A 20 2.76 -3.55 -11.32
N THR A 21 3.73 -2.79 -10.79
CA THR A 21 3.51 -1.58 -9.98
C THR A 21 4.59 -0.54 -10.31
N GLY A 22 4.46 0.67 -9.79
CA GLY A 22 5.41 1.77 -9.97
C GLY A 22 4.94 2.86 -10.90
N HIS A 23 5.87 3.70 -11.35
CA HIS A 23 5.60 4.80 -12.26
C HIS A 23 5.15 4.32 -13.65
N PRO A 24 4.35 5.12 -14.37
CA PRO A 24 3.97 4.79 -15.73
C PRO A 24 5.20 4.67 -16.64
N VAL A 25 5.22 3.64 -17.45
CA VAL A 25 6.27 3.43 -18.46
C VAL A 25 5.66 2.86 -19.73
N THR A 26 6.23 3.22 -20.87
CA THR A 26 5.90 2.59 -22.16
C THR A 26 7.06 1.69 -22.56
N ALA A 27 6.80 0.42 -22.69
CA ALA A 27 7.76 -0.58 -23.14
C ALA A 27 7.07 -1.57 -24.09
N ASP A 28 7.76 -2.03 -25.13
CA ASP A 28 7.28 -3.01 -26.10
C ASP A 28 5.91 -2.67 -26.72
N GLY A 29 5.65 -1.37 -26.94
CA GLY A 29 4.38 -0.88 -27.48
C GLY A 29 3.19 -0.92 -26.49
N GLN A 30 3.43 -1.25 -25.24
CA GLN A 30 2.42 -1.29 -24.17
C GLN A 30 2.66 -0.17 -23.16
N ILE A 31 1.58 0.44 -22.67
CA ILE A 31 1.60 1.38 -21.55
C ILE A 31 1.37 0.58 -20.26
N TYR A 32 2.36 0.59 -19.39
CA TYR A 32 2.24 0.13 -18.01
C TYR A 32 1.80 1.30 -17.16
N THR A 33 0.60 1.21 -16.61
CA THR A 33 -0.02 2.31 -15.87
C THR A 33 0.54 2.46 -14.47
N LEU A 34 0.36 3.64 -13.85
CA LEU A 34 0.74 3.88 -12.45
C LEU A 34 0.15 2.80 -11.55
N HIS A 35 1.02 2.13 -10.79
CA HIS A 35 0.70 1.09 -9.79
C HIS A 35 -0.20 -0.07 -10.27
N GLY A 36 -0.23 -0.34 -11.59
CA GLY A 36 -0.96 -1.50 -12.12
C GLY A 36 -2.48 -1.32 -12.18
N LYS A 37 -3.20 -2.43 -12.14
CA LYS A 37 -4.64 -2.47 -12.38
C LYS A 37 -5.47 -2.76 -11.12
N ALA A 38 -4.88 -3.44 -10.12
CA ALA A 38 -5.62 -3.99 -8.98
C ALA A 38 -6.49 -2.95 -8.25
N GLY A 39 -5.96 -1.72 -8.04
CA GLY A 39 -6.67 -0.64 -7.36
C GLY A 39 -7.93 -0.14 -8.09
N ASN A 40 -8.00 -0.34 -9.40
CA ASN A 40 -9.13 0.07 -10.24
C ASN A 40 -9.94 -1.12 -10.77
N THR A 41 -9.64 -2.34 -10.32
CA THR A 41 -10.37 -3.54 -10.72
C THR A 41 -11.51 -3.79 -9.74
N PRO A 42 -12.77 -3.82 -10.21
CA PRO A 42 -13.91 -4.14 -9.36
C PRO A 42 -13.75 -5.51 -8.70
N VAL A 43 -14.04 -5.56 -7.41
CA VAL A 43 -14.11 -6.83 -6.67
C VAL A 43 -15.31 -7.62 -7.17
N SER A 44 -15.08 -8.85 -7.56
CA SER A 44 -16.14 -9.82 -7.84
C SER A 44 -16.35 -10.73 -6.63
N GLN A 45 -17.52 -11.22 -6.38
CA GLN A 45 -17.84 -12.10 -5.24
C GLN A 45 -17.46 -11.44 -3.90
N VAL A 46 -18.36 -10.63 -3.38
CA VAL A 46 -18.22 -10.03 -2.05
C VAL A 46 -19.07 -10.84 -1.06
N GLU A 47 -18.43 -11.25 0.03
CA GLU A 47 -19.07 -11.89 1.18
C GLU A 47 -18.85 -11.04 2.43
N VAL A 48 -19.92 -10.84 3.21
CA VAL A 48 -19.85 -10.15 4.48
C VAL A 48 -20.41 -11.07 5.56
N GLU A 49 -19.61 -11.31 6.59
CA GLU A 49 -19.97 -12.11 7.76
C GLU A 49 -19.84 -11.24 9.01
N VAL A 50 -20.83 -11.32 9.88
CA VAL A 50 -20.78 -10.71 11.23
C VAL A 50 -20.93 -11.83 12.24
N ALA A 51 -19.96 -11.96 13.14
CA ALA A 51 -20.01 -12.98 14.19
C ALA A 51 -21.15 -12.72 15.18
N ASP A 52 -21.97 -13.73 15.46
CA ASP A 52 -23.08 -13.64 16.40
C ASP A 52 -22.61 -13.38 17.83
N ALA A 53 -21.47 -13.96 18.20
CA ALA A 53 -20.90 -13.77 19.53
C ALA A 53 -20.04 -12.50 19.63
N ALA A 54 -20.07 -11.86 20.79
CA ALA A 54 -19.15 -10.75 21.07
C ALA A 54 -17.68 -11.19 20.87
N PRO A 55 -16.82 -10.34 20.32
CA PRO A 55 -16.99 -8.91 20.05
C PRO A 55 -17.66 -8.57 18.70
N HIS A 56 -18.39 -9.46 18.07
CA HIS A 56 -19.09 -9.25 16.79
C HIS A 56 -18.13 -8.87 15.65
N GLU A 57 -17.05 -9.64 15.50
CA GLU A 57 -16.08 -9.42 14.40
C GLU A 57 -16.80 -9.36 13.06
N ILE A 58 -16.49 -8.33 12.28
CA ILE A 58 -16.93 -8.20 10.89
C ILE A 58 -15.83 -8.70 10.00
N ARG A 59 -16.19 -9.59 9.08
CA ARG A 59 -15.28 -10.17 8.09
C ARG A 59 -15.81 -9.90 6.70
N ILE A 60 -15.00 -9.27 5.86
CA ILE A 60 -15.35 -8.95 4.47
C ILE A 60 -14.37 -9.69 3.59
N ARG A 61 -14.86 -10.53 2.68
CA ARG A 61 -14.06 -11.21 1.68
C ARG A 61 -14.42 -10.74 0.30
N GLY A 62 -13.43 -10.69 -0.58
CA GLY A 62 -13.64 -10.28 -1.96
C GLY A 62 -12.60 -10.89 -2.89
N LEU A 63 -13.01 -11.17 -4.11
CA LEU A 63 -12.15 -11.73 -5.15
C LEU A 63 -11.83 -10.68 -6.20
N ILE A 64 -10.54 -10.40 -6.38
CA ILE A 64 -10.00 -9.54 -7.44
C ILE A 64 -9.35 -10.43 -8.49
N LYS A 65 -9.67 -10.21 -9.76
CA LYS A 65 -9.09 -10.97 -10.89
C LYS A 65 -8.39 -10.03 -11.85
N GLU A 66 -7.13 -10.32 -12.11
CA GLU A 66 -6.34 -9.70 -13.16
C GLU A 66 -5.97 -10.80 -14.16
N SER A 67 -6.81 -10.95 -15.17
CA SER A 67 -6.69 -12.02 -16.16
C SER A 67 -6.70 -11.45 -17.58
N THR A 68 -5.74 -11.88 -18.38
CA THR A 68 -5.59 -11.48 -19.78
C THR A 68 -5.32 -12.73 -20.61
N PHE A 69 -6.12 -12.92 -21.68
CA PHE A 69 -5.97 -14.08 -22.54
C PHE A 69 -4.53 -14.29 -23.04
N LYS A 70 -4.00 -15.48 -22.83
CA LYS A 70 -2.59 -15.87 -23.12
C LYS A 70 -1.53 -15.03 -22.40
N LYS A 71 -1.88 -14.36 -21.30
CA LYS A 71 -0.99 -13.62 -20.41
C LYS A 71 -1.28 -14.02 -18.96
N ALA A 72 -1.13 -13.09 -18.02
CA ALA A 72 -1.39 -13.35 -16.61
C ALA A 72 -2.83 -13.86 -16.35
N ASP A 73 -2.97 -14.74 -15.38
CA ASP A 73 -4.22 -15.07 -14.70
C ASP A 73 -3.98 -15.09 -13.20
N LEU A 74 -3.96 -13.90 -12.63
CA LEU A 74 -3.67 -13.65 -11.23
C LEU A 74 -4.97 -13.33 -10.49
N GLN A 75 -5.23 -14.03 -9.39
CA GLN A 75 -6.42 -13.84 -8.58
C GLN A 75 -6.03 -13.63 -7.13
N THR A 76 -6.63 -12.64 -6.49
CA THR A 76 -6.43 -12.37 -5.07
C THR A 76 -7.72 -12.51 -4.31
N MET A 77 -7.74 -13.44 -3.36
CA MET A 77 -8.75 -13.47 -2.33
C MET A 77 -8.31 -12.55 -1.20
N THR A 78 -9.07 -11.50 -0.96
CA THR A 78 -8.86 -10.54 0.11
C THR A 78 -9.78 -10.83 1.27
N GLU A 79 -9.26 -10.80 2.49
CA GLU A 79 -10.05 -10.82 3.71
C GLU A 79 -9.69 -9.60 4.58
N LEU A 80 -10.69 -8.79 4.90
CA LEU A 80 -10.61 -7.73 5.88
C LEU A 80 -11.35 -8.16 7.14
N ARG A 81 -10.72 -7.99 8.31
CA ARG A 81 -11.34 -8.24 9.62
C ARG A 81 -11.29 -6.98 10.46
N TYR A 82 -12.41 -6.71 11.09
CA TYR A 82 -12.60 -5.55 11.95
C TYR A 82 -13.48 -5.90 13.16
N VAL A 83 -13.07 -5.43 14.32
CA VAL A 83 -13.88 -5.52 15.54
C VAL A 83 -14.52 -4.17 15.81
N PRO A 84 -15.86 -4.07 15.88
CA PRO A 84 -16.55 -2.81 16.17
C PRO A 84 -16.03 -2.13 17.44
N GLY A 85 -15.78 -0.82 17.35
CA GLY A 85 -15.19 -0.04 18.44
C GLY A 85 -13.66 -0.07 18.50
N SER A 86 -13.00 -0.93 17.70
CA SER A 86 -11.54 -0.92 17.55
C SER A 86 -11.08 0.21 16.63
N ASN A 87 -9.86 0.68 16.80
CA ASN A 87 -9.17 1.59 15.87
C ASN A 87 -8.20 0.87 14.94
N GLN A 88 -8.34 -0.43 14.80
CA GLN A 88 -7.50 -1.27 13.94
C GLN A 88 -8.32 -2.27 13.14
N PHE A 89 -7.79 -2.64 11.98
CA PHE A 89 -8.29 -3.75 11.18
C PHE A 89 -7.10 -4.56 10.65
N SER A 90 -7.35 -5.80 10.27
CA SER A 90 -6.37 -6.62 9.56
C SER A 90 -6.80 -6.85 8.12
N LEU A 91 -5.83 -6.91 7.24
CA LEU A 91 -5.99 -7.26 5.84
C LEU A 91 -5.11 -8.46 5.50
N HIS A 92 -5.71 -9.47 4.91
CA HIS A 92 -5.01 -10.67 4.46
C HIS A 92 -5.34 -10.94 3.00
N ASP A 93 -4.31 -11.01 2.17
CA ASP A 93 -4.43 -11.30 0.75
C ASP A 93 -3.77 -12.63 0.42
N VAL A 94 -4.46 -13.47 -0.34
CA VAL A 94 -3.92 -14.69 -0.92
C VAL A 94 -3.92 -14.52 -2.43
N LEU A 95 -2.75 -14.28 -3.00
CA LEU A 95 -2.54 -14.18 -4.44
C LEU A 95 -2.24 -15.56 -5.02
N THR A 96 -3.00 -15.95 -6.02
CA THR A 96 -2.85 -17.23 -6.72
C THR A 96 -2.65 -17.01 -8.21
N ASN A 97 -1.68 -17.70 -8.79
CA ASN A 97 -1.51 -17.80 -10.23
C ASN A 97 -2.35 -18.97 -10.74
N HIS A 98 -3.31 -18.71 -11.59
CA HIS A 98 -4.18 -19.71 -12.23
C HIS A 98 -3.73 -20.06 -13.65
N ALA A 99 -2.69 -19.40 -14.19
CA ALA A 99 -2.10 -19.78 -15.45
C ALA A 99 -1.34 -21.11 -15.32
N ASP A 100 -1.12 -21.79 -16.43
CA ASP A 100 -0.38 -23.05 -16.53
C ASP A 100 1.16 -22.87 -16.60
N TYR A 101 1.64 -21.66 -16.37
CA TYR A 101 3.06 -21.31 -16.33
C TYR A 101 3.39 -20.36 -15.17
N PRO A 102 4.65 -20.31 -14.72
CA PRO A 102 5.10 -19.34 -13.73
C PRO A 102 4.92 -17.91 -14.22
N HIS A 103 4.46 -17.04 -13.33
CA HIS A 103 4.31 -15.62 -13.59
C HIS A 103 4.90 -14.80 -12.44
N ASP A 104 5.67 -13.77 -12.77
CA ASP A 104 6.11 -12.79 -11.79
C ASP A 104 4.94 -11.94 -11.32
N TYR A 105 5.01 -11.46 -10.09
CA TYR A 105 4.03 -10.53 -9.57
C TYR A 105 4.69 -9.40 -8.77
N GLN A 106 4.01 -8.29 -8.72
CA GLN A 106 4.35 -7.14 -7.88
C GLN A 106 3.10 -6.70 -7.11
N ILE A 107 3.28 -6.29 -5.87
CA ILE A 107 2.19 -5.77 -5.05
C ILE A 107 2.67 -4.59 -4.21
N ILE A 108 1.85 -3.56 -4.11
CA ILE A 108 2.06 -2.43 -3.22
C ILE A 108 0.79 -2.20 -2.38
N TYR A 109 0.96 -2.03 -1.08
CA TYR A 109 -0.05 -1.52 -0.16
C TYR A 109 0.20 -0.04 0.04
N HIS A 110 -0.45 0.78 -0.77
CA HIS A 110 -0.22 2.22 -0.82
C HIS A 110 -1.13 2.93 0.16
N SER A 111 -0.57 3.42 1.26
CA SER A 111 -1.31 4.12 2.30
C SER A 111 -1.15 5.63 2.18
N ASN A 112 -2.26 6.35 2.30
CA ASN A 112 -2.35 7.79 2.08
C ASN A 112 -2.71 8.48 3.39
N PHE A 113 -1.97 9.52 3.73
CA PHE A 113 -2.18 10.27 4.96
C PHE A 113 -2.26 11.76 4.66
N GLY A 114 -3.13 12.45 5.40
CA GLY A 114 -3.32 13.89 5.38
C GLY A 114 -3.54 14.42 6.80
N THR A 115 -4.00 15.66 6.89
CA THR A 115 -4.44 16.23 8.17
C THR A 115 -5.55 15.38 8.79
N PRO A 116 -5.55 15.18 10.13
CA PRO A 116 -4.71 15.80 11.15
C PRO A 116 -3.46 14.99 11.54
N ILE A 117 -3.10 13.97 10.80
CA ILE A 117 -1.91 13.14 11.08
C ILE A 117 -0.69 13.74 10.39
N LEU A 118 -0.81 14.02 9.08
CA LEU A 118 0.27 14.57 8.29
C LEU A 118 0.16 16.11 8.25
N GLU A 119 1.15 16.75 8.87
CA GLU A 119 1.30 18.21 8.98
C GLU A 119 2.79 18.56 8.99
N GLU A 120 3.15 19.85 8.94
CA GLU A 120 4.53 20.27 9.11
C GLU A 120 5.09 19.80 10.46
N GLY A 121 6.26 19.15 10.43
CA GLY A 121 6.87 18.54 11.61
C GLY A 121 6.33 17.17 11.98
N ALA A 122 5.35 16.64 11.28
CA ALA A 122 4.93 15.24 11.42
C ALA A 122 6.10 14.30 11.14
N ARG A 123 6.12 13.13 11.78
CA ARG A 123 7.24 12.20 11.68
C ARG A 123 6.82 10.84 11.15
N PHE A 124 7.65 10.30 10.26
CA PHE A 124 7.61 8.90 9.87
C PHE A 124 8.55 8.09 10.76
N LEU A 125 8.05 7.02 11.33
CA LEU A 125 8.77 6.14 12.25
C LEU A 125 8.81 4.73 11.67
N ALA A 126 10.00 4.20 11.46
CA ALA A 126 10.21 2.82 11.06
C ALA A 126 11.60 2.36 11.55
N PRO A 127 11.74 1.11 12.01
CA PRO A 127 13.04 0.52 12.27
C PRO A 127 13.74 0.26 10.93
N ALA A 128 14.75 1.05 10.59
CA ALA A 128 15.43 1.00 9.32
C ALA A 128 16.86 0.44 9.46
N ALA A 129 17.19 -0.58 8.66
CA ALA A 129 18.57 -1.03 8.47
C ALA A 129 19.32 -0.09 7.54
N SER A 130 18.63 0.42 6.50
CA SER A 130 19.16 1.42 5.58
C SER A 130 18.03 2.27 5.00
N VAL A 131 18.40 3.49 4.59
CA VAL A 131 17.51 4.41 3.86
C VAL A 131 18.30 4.99 2.70
N SER A 132 17.71 5.02 1.52
CA SER A 132 18.28 5.62 0.32
C SER A 132 17.25 6.46 -0.43
N PRO A 133 17.68 7.55 -1.11
CA PRO A 133 16.77 8.28 -1.97
C PRO A 133 16.41 7.43 -3.19
N PHE A 134 15.14 7.36 -3.52
CA PHE A 134 14.65 6.67 -4.71
C PHE A 134 14.86 7.51 -5.98
N ASN A 135 14.68 8.82 -5.86
CA ASN A 135 14.83 9.77 -6.96
C ASN A 135 15.83 10.89 -6.61
N ASP A 136 16.22 11.67 -7.61
CA ASP A 136 17.20 12.75 -7.43
C ASP A 136 16.71 13.85 -6.49
N TYR A 137 15.42 14.17 -6.54
CA TYR A 137 14.81 15.16 -5.66
C TYR A 137 14.91 14.79 -4.18
N ALA A 138 14.79 13.51 -3.86
CA ALA A 138 14.88 13.01 -2.49
C ALA A 138 16.29 13.09 -1.89
N LYS A 139 17.36 13.20 -2.72
CA LYS A 139 18.73 13.31 -2.21
C LYS A 139 18.92 14.46 -1.23
N ALA A 140 18.28 15.59 -1.48
CA ALA A 140 18.35 16.79 -0.63
C ALA A 140 17.66 16.60 0.73
N GLY A 141 16.75 15.64 0.84
CA GLY A 141 15.97 15.38 2.05
C GLY A 141 16.48 14.20 2.90
N LEU A 142 17.53 13.50 2.46
CA LEU A 142 17.96 12.24 3.09
C LEU A 142 18.34 12.39 4.57
N ASN A 143 18.91 13.51 4.97
CA ASN A 143 19.26 13.77 6.37
C ASN A 143 18.05 14.05 7.28
N ARG A 144 16.87 14.23 6.70
CA ARG A 144 15.61 14.51 7.40
C ARG A 144 14.44 13.64 6.90
N TRP A 145 14.74 12.49 6.35
CA TRP A 145 13.76 11.60 5.71
C TRP A 145 12.56 11.24 6.61
N GLN A 146 12.73 11.35 7.92
CA GLN A 146 11.70 11.05 8.93
C GLN A 146 10.77 12.23 9.22
N THR A 147 11.04 13.43 8.71
CA THR A 147 10.29 14.63 9.08
C THR A 147 9.65 15.26 7.87
N TYR A 148 8.35 15.45 7.91
CA TYR A 148 7.60 16.09 6.84
C TYR A 148 7.76 17.62 6.91
N ALA A 149 8.00 18.23 5.77
CA ALA A 149 7.90 19.67 5.59
C ALA A 149 6.42 20.09 5.45
N GLY A 150 6.15 21.36 5.70
CA GLY A 150 4.85 21.95 5.35
C GLY A 150 4.66 22.07 3.84
N PRO A 151 3.44 22.45 3.40
CA PRO A 151 3.14 22.68 2.00
C PRO A 151 4.16 23.61 1.34
N THR A 152 4.82 23.15 0.29
CA THR A 152 5.91 23.86 -0.37
C THR A 152 5.60 24.05 -1.85
N LYS A 153 5.65 25.29 -2.34
CA LYS A 153 5.44 25.60 -3.76
C LYS A 153 6.51 24.92 -4.61
N GLY A 154 6.09 24.19 -5.65
CA GLY A 154 6.98 23.47 -6.55
C GLY A 154 7.60 22.21 -5.92
N PHE A 155 6.97 21.70 -4.85
CA PHE A 155 7.37 20.40 -4.27
C PHE A 155 7.14 19.29 -5.30
N ASP A 156 8.16 18.47 -5.46
CA ASP A 156 8.10 17.24 -6.23
C ASP A 156 8.12 16.03 -5.27
N GLU A 157 7.92 14.83 -5.77
CA GLU A 157 7.94 13.62 -4.97
C GLU A 157 9.31 13.39 -4.31
N MET A 158 9.33 13.37 -2.99
CA MET A 158 10.52 13.03 -2.20
C MET A 158 10.39 11.60 -1.68
N VAL A 159 10.82 10.64 -2.49
CA VAL A 159 10.64 9.20 -2.25
C VAL A 159 11.92 8.59 -1.67
N PHE A 160 11.77 7.82 -0.60
CA PHE A 160 12.85 7.06 0.04
C PHE A 160 12.56 5.56 0.00
N THR A 161 13.58 4.78 -0.35
CA THR A 161 13.58 3.33 -0.17
C THR A 161 14.13 3.01 1.22
N ILE A 162 13.35 2.30 2.00
CA ILE A 162 13.70 1.91 3.35
C ILE A 162 13.81 0.40 3.41
N THR A 163 14.96 -0.12 3.84
CA THR A 163 15.10 -1.53 4.21
C THR A 163 14.76 -1.65 5.69
N PRO A 164 13.61 -2.26 6.04
CA PRO A 164 13.20 -2.34 7.43
C PRO A 164 14.03 -3.37 8.20
N LEU A 165 14.24 -3.10 9.49
CA LEU A 165 14.64 -4.11 10.45
C LEU A 165 13.41 -4.92 10.85
N ALA A 166 13.54 -6.24 10.87
CA ALA A 166 12.50 -7.14 11.35
C ALA A 166 12.79 -7.58 12.78
N TYR A 167 11.74 -7.74 13.54
CA TYR A 167 11.75 -8.39 14.85
C TYR A 167 11.58 -9.91 14.72
N LYS A 168 11.22 -10.55 15.82
CA LYS A 168 10.85 -11.96 15.83
C LYS A 168 9.73 -12.22 14.80
N ASP A 169 9.78 -13.39 14.16
CA ASP A 169 8.83 -13.82 13.13
C ASP A 169 8.74 -12.88 11.90
N ARG A 170 9.84 -12.18 11.60
CA ARG A 170 9.98 -11.23 10.49
C ARG A 170 8.96 -10.08 10.50
N GLN A 171 8.36 -9.78 11.65
CA GLN A 171 7.43 -8.68 11.78
C GLN A 171 8.15 -7.34 11.88
N THR A 172 7.60 -6.32 11.26
CA THR A 172 8.04 -4.93 11.38
C THR A 172 6.85 -3.98 11.44
N LEU A 173 7.11 -2.72 11.76
CA LEU A 173 6.11 -1.68 11.91
C LEU A 173 6.59 -0.39 11.25
N ALA A 174 5.69 0.29 10.56
CA ALA A 174 5.87 1.67 10.15
C ALA A 174 4.73 2.53 10.68
N ALA A 175 5.02 3.77 11.07
CA ALA A 175 4.03 4.69 11.60
C ALA A 175 4.25 6.12 11.11
N VAL A 176 3.16 6.87 10.99
CA VAL A 176 3.17 8.34 10.84
C VAL A 176 2.51 8.93 12.08
N VAL A 177 3.14 9.91 12.69
CA VAL A 177 2.63 10.60 13.87
C VAL A 177 2.67 12.11 13.65
N ASN A 178 1.66 12.82 14.13
CA ASN A 178 1.63 14.27 14.05
C ASN A 178 2.69 14.91 14.94
N THR A 179 2.92 16.22 14.78
CA THR A 179 3.98 16.96 15.49
C THR A 179 3.84 16.86 17.00
N ALA A 180 2.62 16.89 17.52
CA ALA A 180 2.36 16.76 18.95
C ALA A 180 2.49 15.31 19.49
N GLY A 181 2.61 14.31 18.60
CA GLY A 181 2.62 12.89 18.97
C GLY A 181 1.29 12.35 19.50
N ALA A 182 0.22 13.16 19.41
CA ALA A 182 -1.10 12.83 19.94
C ALA A 182 -1.98 12.03 18.97
N LYS A 183 -1.68 12.07 17.69
CA LYS A 183 -2.39 11.34 16.63
C LYS A 183 -1.39 10.66 15.71
N GLY A 184 -1.75 9.47 15.26
CA GLY A 184 -0.92 8.73 14.32
C GLY A 184 -1.67 7.54 13.73
N ALA A 185 -1.05 6.93 12.75
CA ALA A 185 -1.45 5.66 12.20
C ALA A 185 -0.21 4.78 12.02
N SER A 186 -0.40 3.47 12.10
CA SER A 186 0.68 2.51 11.93
C SER A 186 0.24 1.32 11.08
N ILE A 187 1.20 0.70 10.42
CA ILE A 187 1.03 -0.52 9.66
C ILE A 187 2.05 -1.53 10.20
N GLN A 188 1.56 -2.70 10.58
CA GLN A 188 2.39 -3.84 10.93
C GLN A 188 2.34 -4.86 9.79
N PHE A 189 3.49 -5.37 9.37
CA PHE A 189 3.59 -6.32 8.27
C PHE A 189 4.79 -7.24 8.43
N ALA A 190 4.79 -8.36 7.70
CA ALA A 190 5.93 -9.27 7.63
C ALA A 190 6.90 -8.82 6.54
N THR A 191 8.19 -8.82 6.84
CA THR A 191 9.27 -8.67 5.84
C THR A 191 9.51 -9.99 5.12
N ARG A 192 10.11 -9.95 3.94
CA ARG A 192 10.56 -11.15 3.19
C ARG A 192 11.77 -11.80 3.84
#